data_d1a1d5b53e16529124367d9d09af82e2
#
_entry.id   d1a1d5b53e16529124367d9d09af82e2
#
_cell.length_a   1.000
_cell.length_b   1.000
_cell.length_c   1.000
_cell.angle_alpha   90.00
_cell.angle_beta   90.00
_cell.angle_gamma   90.00
#
_symmetry.space_group_name_H-M   'P 1'
#
loop_
_entity.id
_entity.type
_entity.pdbx_description
1 polymer ?
#
loop_
_entity_poly.entity_id
_entity_poly.type
_entity_poly.pdbx_seq_one_letter_code
_entity_poly.pdbx_strand_id
1 'polypeptide(L)'
;MSDMFCFQCQQTAGNQGCIKTGVCGKQPSTANLQDELVAELIRLAQTALDNGKMSHETDDLLMDGLFTTLTNVNFSDSAIKAFTERVVKMREALGGGNIPVISLWEGDTDIVSLRSTLLFGLKGMAAYAHHSRNLGFRDDEVSGWFYKGLTEINKKHTVQEWLELIMEFGRINFKCMQMLDTANTAAYGTPVPTKVNTDIKKGPFIVVSGHDLRDLAQLLAQTEGKGINIYTHSEMLPAHGYPGLKKYPHLAGNFGTAWQSQQKEFEDIPAPVLFTTNCLMPWRKSYKDNLYTTSVVGYEDIKHIEGDEHGNKDFTPIIEHALRLGGYEHDRSCLLYTSPSPRDRT
;
A
#
# COMPACT_ATOMS: atom_id res chain seq x y z
N MET A 1 30.81 4.49 -2.05
CA MET A 1 29.73 3.68 -1.47
C MET A 1 28.41 4.18 -2.04
N SER A 2 27.48 3.30 -2.36
CA SER A 2 26.13 3.71 -2.77
C SER A 2 25.41 4.37 -1.58
N ASP A 3 24.69 5.46 -1.82
CA ASP A 3 23.96 6.15 -0.76
C ASP A 3 22.69 5.37 -0.35
N MET A 4 22.21 4.46 -1.20
CA MET A 4 21.09 3.53 -0.99
C MET A 4 21.23 2.30 -1.88
N PHE A 5 20.45 1.26 -1.61
CA PHE A 5 20.22 0.17 -2.53
C PHE A 5 18.74 -0.25 -2.50
N CYS A 6 18.09 -0.34 -3.67
CA CYS A 6 16.71 -0.81 -3.78
C CYS A 6 16.46 -1.42 -5.16
N PHE A 7 15.92 -2.64 -5.20
CA PHE A 7 15.56 -3.34 -6.45
C PHE A 7 14.20 -4.07 -6.37
N GLN A 8 13.32 -3.63 -5.46
CA GLN A 8 12.06 -4.36 -5.21
C GLN A 8 10.96 -4.10 -6.24
N CYS A 9 11.19 -3.26 -7.27
CA CYS A 9 10.18 -3.02 -8.29
C CYS A 9 10.76 -3.22 -9.70
N GLN A 10 9.86 -3.47 -10.66
CA GLN A 10 10.20 -3.67 -12.07
C GLN A 10 10.90 -2.46 -12.72
N GLN A 11 10.71 -1.25 -12.17
CA GLN A 11 11.30 -0.02 -12.70
C GLN A 11 12.71 0.28 -12.15
N THR A 12 13.29 -0.65 -11.42
CA THR A 12 14.62 -0.44 -10.82
C THR A 12 15.66 -0.04 -11.87
N ALA A 13 16.55 0.88 -11.50
CA ALA A 13 17.50 1.47 -12.42
C ALA A 13 18.40 0.42 -13.11
N GLY A 14 18.37 0.39 -14.44
CA GLY A 14 19.18 -0.52 -15.25
C GLY A 14 18.92 -2.01 -15.01
N ASN A 15 17.79 -2.39 -14.43
CA ASN A 15 17.46 -3.75 -13.96
C ASN A 15 18.47 -4.33 -12.95
N GLN A 16 19.26 -3.46 -12.29
CA GLN A 16 20.28 -3.86 -11.31
C GLN A 16 20.02 -3.34 -9.90
N GLY A 17 19.46 -2.15 -9.79
CA GLY A 17 19.16 -1.51 -8.51
C GLY A 17 19.29 0.01 -8.55
N CYS A 18 18.48 0.69 -7.76
CA CYS A 18 18.59 2.12 -7.51
C CYS A 18 19.64 2.35 -6.41
N ILE A 19 20.69 3.13 -6.72
CA ILE A 19 21.84 3.34 -5.84
C ILE A 19 22.06 4.80 -5.42
N LYS A 20 21.38 5.76 -6.06
CA LYS A 20 21.46 7.21 -5.75
C LYS A 20 20.09 7.78 -5.38
N THR A 21 19.10 7.47 -6.18
CA THR A 21 17.69 7.86 -6.00
C THR A 21 16.84 6.79 -6.67
N GLY A 22 15.71 6.44 -6.07
CA GLY A 22 14.76 5.53 -6.68
C GLY A 22 14.18 6.12 -7.98
N VAL A 23 13.92 5.29 -9.00
CA VAL A 23 13.17 5.71 -10.20
C VAL A 23 11.79 6.24 -9.80
N CYS A 24 11.21 5.72 -8.72
CA CYS A 24 9.97 6.21 -8.09
C CYS A 24 10.13 7.51 -7.29
N GLY A 25 11.31 8.13 -7.25
CA GLY A 25 11.60 9.31 -6.46
C GLY A 25 12.01 9.06 -5.01
N LYS A 26 12.10 7.80 -4.54
CA LYS A 26 12.56 7.45 -3.20
C LYS A 26 13.96 8.01 -2.95
N GLN A 27 14.12 8.76 -1.86
CA GLN A 27 15.41 9.31 -1.45
C GLN A 27 16.24 8.28 -0.69
N PRO A 28 17.58 8.44 -0.63
CA PRO A 28 18.46 7.56 0.13
C PRO A 28 18.07 7.46 1.61
N SER A 29 17.70 8.58 2.25
CA SER A 29 17.23 8.60 3.64
C SER A 29 16.04 7.67 3.84
N THR A 30 15.03 7.79 3.00
CA THR A 30 13.82 6.95 3.06
C THR A 30 14.13 5.46 2.82
N ALA A 31 15.01 5.15 1.85
CA ALA A 31 15.39 3.76 1.57
C ALA A 31 16.11 3.13 2.78
N ASN A 32 17.06 3.84 3.37
CA ASN A 32 17.83 3.36 4.52
C ASN A 32 16.94 3.21 5.77
N LEU A 33 16.01 4.13 6.01
CA LEU A 33 15.03 4.01 7.10
C LEU A 33 14.08 2.82 6.91
N GLN A 34 13.69 2.50 5.68
CA GLN A 34 12.90 1.32 5.39
C GLN A 34 13.69 0.03 5.63
N ASP A 35 14.99 0.00 5.31
CA ASP A 35 15.86 -1.14 5.60
C ASP A 35 16.07 -1.31 7.12
N GLU A 36 16.22 -0.21 7.86
CA GLU A 36 16.29 -0.20 9.32
C GLU A 36 14.99 -0.74 9.93
N LEU A 37 13.82 -0.29 9.46
CA LEU A 37 12.54 -0.80 9.89
C LEU A 37 12.42 -2.31 9.63
N VAL A 38 12.82 -2.81 8.46
CA VAL A 38 12.82 -4.25 8.18
C VAL A 38 13.72 -5.01 9.15
N ALA A 39 14.89 -4.47 9.49
CA ALA A 39 15.77 -5.08 10.48
C ALA A 39 15.13 -5.14 11.88
N GLU A 40 14.42 -4.09 12.31
CA GLU A 40 13.69 -4.09 13.58
C GLU A 40 12.48 -5.04 13.57
N LEU A 41 11.78 -5.19 12.44
CA LEU A 41 10.72 -6.19 12.30
C LEU A 41 11.26 -7.62 12.42
N ILE A 42 12.43 -7.91 11.85
CA ILE A 42 13.13 -9.19 12.02
C ILE A 42 13.45 -9.45 13.51
N ARG A 43 13.99 -8.45 14.22
CA ARG A 43 14.30 -8.54 15.65
C ARG A 43 13.04 -8.76 16.49
N LEU A 44 11.96 -8.04 16.19
CA LEU A 44 10.68 -8.20 16.88
C LEU A 44 10.11 -9.61 16.68
N ALA A 45 10.09 -10.09 15.43
CA ALA A 45 9.60 -11.42 15.10
C ALA A 45 10.37 -12.52 15.85
N GLN A 46 11.71 -12.44 15.82
CA GLN A 46 12.57 -13.38 16.56
C GLN A 46 12.31 -13.32 18.06
N THR A 47 12.25 -12.11 18.63
CA THR A 47 11.99 -11.94 20.08
C THR A 47 10.65 -12.52 20.50
N ALA A 48 9.61 -12.27 19.70
CA ALA A 48 8.26 -12.79 20.01
C ALA A 48 8.21 -14.33 19.96
N LEU A 49 8.87 -14.93 18.98
CA LEU A 49 8.98 -16.39 18.88
C LEU A 49 9.76 -17.00 20.06
N ASP A 50 10.96 -16.47 20.34
CA ASP A 50 11.85 -17.00 21.38
C ASP A 50 11.22 -16.94 22.78
N ASN A 51 10.38 -15.93 23.02
CA ASN A 51 9.70 -15.72 24.29
C ASN A 51 8.25 -16.26 24.35
N GLY A 52 7.76 -16.84 23.25
CA GLY A 52 6.38 -17.34 23.16
C GLY A 52 5.32 -16.23 23.34
N LYS A 53 5.61 -15.00 22.91
CA LYS A 53 4.80 -13.81 23.13
C LYS A 53 4.20 -13.25 21.82
N MET A 54 3.71 -14.11 20.96
CA MET A 54 2.94 -13.69 19.79
C MET A 54 1.56 -13.16 20.25
N SER A 55 1.11 -12.06 19.63
CA SER A 55 -0.17 -11.43 19.94
C SER A 55 -0.69 -10.65 18.73
N HIS A 56 -1.98 -10.34 18.70
CA HIS A 56 -2.56 -9.50 17.65
C HIS A 56 -1.86 -8.14 17.51
N GLU A 57 -1.39 -7.55 18.60
CA GLU A 57 -0.65 -6.29 18.57
C GLU A 57 0.72 -6.44 17.86
N THR A 58 1.43 -7.52 18.16
CA THR A 58 2.68 -7.85 17.46
C THR A 58 2.45 -8.23 15.99
N ASP A 59 1.40 -8.99 15.70
CA ASP A 59 1.00 -9.33 14.33
C ASP A 59 0.78 -8.05 13.50
N ASP A 60 0.03 -7.09 14.07
CA ASP A 60 -0.28 -5.83 13.43
C ASP A 60 0.96 -4.96 13.17
N LEU A 61 1.91 -4.93 14.11
CA LEU A 61 3.17 -4.22 13.91
C LEU A 61 4.02 -4.87 12.81
N LEU A 62 4.11 -6.20 12.75
CA LEU A 62 4.85 -6.90 11.70
C LEU A 62 4.21 -6.64 10.32
N MET A 63 2.90 -6.77 10.24
CA MET A 63 2.13 -6.60 9.02
C MET A 63 2.19 -5.16 8.51
N ASP A 64 1.86 -4.17 9.35
CA ASP A 64 1.82 -2.76 8.95
C ASP A 64 3.23 -2.23 8.64
N GLY A 65 4.26 -2.70 9.37
CA GLY A 65 5.64 -2.35 9.10
C GLY A 65 6.14 -2.90 7.76
N LEU A 66 5.85 -4.15 7.44
CA LEU A 66 6.16 -4.72 6.13
C LEU A 66 5.43 -3.98 5.01
N PHE A 67 4.14 -3.69 5.20
CA PHE A 67 3.35 -2.95 4.22
C PHE A 67 3.86 -1.53 4.02
N THR A 68 4.23 -0.82 5.09
CA THR A 68 4.85 0.52 5.02
C THR A 68 6.09 0.55 4.12
N THR A 69 6.87 -0.55 4.10
CA THR A 69 8.09 -0.65 3.29
C THR A 69 7.88 -1.20 1.88
N LEU A 70 6.64 -1.49 1.48
CA LEU A 70 6.31 -1.93 0.13
C LEU A 70 6.55 -0.80 -0.89
N THR A 71 6.68 -1.17 -2.17
CA THR A 71 6.92 -0.21 -3.26
C THR A 71 5.85 0.87 -3.32
N ASN A 72 6.27 2.13 -3.33
CA ASN A 72 5.42 3.32 -3.53
C ASN A 72 4.28 3.47 -2.49
N VAL A 73 4.54 3.11 -1.24
CA VAL A 73 3.58 3.25 -0.13
C VAL A 73 3.95 4.44 0.75
N ASN A 74 5.10 4.42 1.40
CA ASN A 74 5.47 5.46 2.36
C ASN A 74 6.81 6.11 2.00
N PHE A 75 6.77 7.42 1.81
CA PHE A 75 7.93 8.28 1.53
C PHE A 75 8.14 9.32 2.65
N SER A 76 7.45 9.19 3.78
CA SER A 76 7.64 10.06 4.94
C SER A 76 8.70 9.49 5.88
N ASP A 77 9.86 10.12 5.91
CA ASP A 77 10.95 9.76 6.81
C ASP A 77 10.52 9.86 8.28
N SER A 78 9.72 10.87 8.62
CA SER A 78 9.20 11.08 9.98
C SER A 78 8.23 9.97 10.40
N ALA A 79 7.31 9.57 9.52
CA ALA A 79 6.36 8.49 9.78
C ALA A 79 7.07 7.13 9.93
N ILE A 80 8.06 6.83 9.08
CA ILE A 80 8.84 5.59 9.14
C ILE A 80 9.63 5.52 10.45
N LYS A 81 10.28 6.63 10.88
CA LYS A 81 11.00 6.70 12.16
C LYS A 81 10.07 6.45 13.34
N ALA A 82 8.93 7.14 13.38
CA ALA A 82 7.94 6.97 14.45
C ALA A 82 7.42 5.53 14.52
N PHE A 83 7.22 4.90 13.36
CA PHE A 83 6.82 3.49 13.31
C PHE A 83 7.94 2.56 13.81
N THR A 84 9.18 2.79 13.40
CA THR A 84 10.36 2.03 13.87
C THR A 84 10.50 2.11 15.40
N GLU A 85 10.31 3.30 15.99
CA GLU A 85 10.34 3.48 17.45
C GLU A 85 9.25 2.65 18.16
N ARG A 86 8.05 2.53 17.58
CA ARG A 86 6.99 1.68 18.12
C ARG A 86 7.39 0.20 18.09
N VAL A 87 7.99 -0.26 16.99
CA VAL A 87 8.50 -1.64 16.86
C VAL A 87 9.60 -1.92 17.89
N VAL A 88 10.54 -1.00 18.08
CA VAL A 88 11.60 -1.11 19.10
C VAL A 88 11.02 -1.21 20.50
N LYS A 89 10.08 -0.32 20.86
CA LYS A 89 9.42 -0.34 22.18
C LYS A 89 8.69 -1.68 22.42
N MET A 90 7.99 -2.21 21.43
CA MET A 90 7.34 -3.51 21.54
C MET A 90 8.38 -4.62 21.76
N ARG A 91 9.44 -4.67 20.98
CA ARG A 91 10.53 -5.65 21.12
C ARG A 91 11.13 -5.62 22.53
N GLU A 92 11.41 -4.43 23.05
CA GLU A 92 11.95 -4.24 24.42
C GLU A 92 10.96 -4.69 25.50
N ALA A 93 9.67 -4.39 25.35
CA ALA A 93 8.61 -4.84 26.26
C ALA A 93 8.45 -6.37 26.27
N LEU A 94 8.75 -7.03 25.14
CA LEU A 94 8.79 -8.48 25.06
C LEU A 94 10.06 -9.09 25.66
N GLY A 95 11.04 -8.28 26.09
CA GLY A 95 12.32 -8.72 26.67
C GLY A 95 13.41 -8.93 25.62
N GLY A 96 13.26 -8.38 24.41
CA GLY A 96 14.23 -8.52 23.32
C GLY A 96 15.41 -7.56 23.44
N GLY A 97 16.59 -8.09 23.11
CA GLY A 97 17.83 -7.34 22.96
C GLY A 97 18.12 -6.94 21.50
N ASN A 98 19.33 -6.47 21.28
CA ASN A 98 19.81 -6.16 19.93
C ASN A 98 20.35 -7.42 19.25
N ILE A 99 19.47 -8.15 18.54
CA ILE A 99 19.83 -9.34 17.77
C ILE A 99 20.52 -8.88 16.47
N PRO A 100 21.71 -9.41 16.12
CA PRO A 100 22.34 -9.11 14.84
C PRO A 100 21.45 -9.52 13.66
N VAL A 101 21.30 -8.63 12.70
CA VAL A 101 20.61 -8.91 11.43
C VAL A 101 21.65 -8.96 10.32
N ILE A 102 21.58 -9.98 9.48
CA ILE A 102 22.48 -10.14 8.34
C ILE A 102 22.26 -9.02 7.33
N SER A 103 23.27 -8.73 6.52
CA SER A 103 23.09 -7.83 5.37
C SER A 103 22.06 -8.43 4.40
N LEU A 104 20.97 -7.71 4.15
CA LEU A 104 19.87 -8.21 3.31
C LEU A 104 20.28 -8.29 1.83
N TRP A 105 21.19 -7.42 1.42
CA TRP A 105 21.52 -7.17 0.01
C TRP A 105 22.91 -7.67 -0.40
N GLU A 106 23.68 -8.25 0.52
CA GLU A 106 25.03 -8.75 0.26
C GLU A 106 25.10 -10.28 0.35
N GLY A 107 26.00 -10.87 -0.44
CA GLY A 107 26.25 -12.31 -0.46
C GLY A 107 26.26 -12.90 -1.86
N ASP A 108 26.11 -14.21 -1.95
CA ASP A 108 25.93 -14.94 -3.19
C ASP A 108 24.66 -14.46 -3.91
N THR A 109 24.75 -14.26 -5.23
CA THR A 109 23.67 -13.67 -6.04
C THR A 109 22.37 -14.47 -5.98
N ASP A 110 22.48 -15.81 -6.02
CA ASP A 110 21.29 -16.68 -6.00
C ASP A 110 20.63 -16.64 -4.60
N ILE A 111 21.44 -16.66 -3.54
CA ILE A 111 20.96 -16.55 -2.16
C ILE A 111 20.29 -15.19 -1.92
N VAL A 112 20.89 -14.08 -2.35
CA VAL A 112 20.31 -12.74 -2.24
C VAL A 112 19.00 -12.67 -3.02
N SER A 113 18.92 -13.23 -4.21
CA SER A 113 17.71 -13.25 -5.05
C SER A 113 16.57 -14.02 -4.37
N LEU A 114 16.83 -15.21 -3.86
CA LEU A 114 15.83 -16.05 -3.19
C LEU A 114 15.35 -15.41 -1.87
N ARG A 115 16.28 -14.93 -1.04
CA ARG A 115 15.97 -14.19 0.19
C ARG A 115 15.10 -12.96 -0.08
N SER A 116 15.43 -12.19 -1.12
CA SER A 116 14.67 -11.03 -1.54
C SER A 116 13.28 -11.40 -2.05
N THR A 117 13.15 -12.51 -2.77
CA THR A 117 11.86 -13.03 -3.23
C THR A 117 10.94 -13.32 -2.04
N LEU A 118 11.44 -13.97 -0.99
CA LEU A 118 10.67 -14.19 0.22
C LEU A 118 10.32 -12.87 0.92
N LEU A 119 11.28 -11.95 1.09
CA LEU A 119 11.03 -10.66 1.75
C LEU A 119 9.98 -9.83 0.99
N PHE A 120 10.09 -9.72 -0.32
CA PHE A 120 9.12 -8.96 -1.13
C PHE A 120 7.75 -9.65 -1.16
N GLY A 121 7.72 -10.97 -1.14
CA GLY A 121 6.50 -11.74 -0.97
C GLY A 121 5.81 -11.45 0.38
N LEU A 122 6.56 -11.45 1.48
CA LEU A 122 6.04 -11.10 2.81
C LEU A 122 5.46 -9.69 2.85
N LYS A 123 6.12 -8.71 2.21
CA LYS A 123 5.59 -7.34 2.09
C LYS A 123 4.25 -7.31 1.32
N GLY A 124 4.14 -8.08 0.23
CA GLY A 124 2.90 -8.20 -0.54
C GLY A 124 1.79 -8.90 0.27
N MET A 125 2.10 -10.02 0.94
CA MET A 125 1.17 -10.72 1.81
C MET A 125 0.69 -9.82 2.96
N ALA A 126 1.56 -8.98 3.50
CA ALA A 126 1.22 -8.03 4.56
C ALA A 126 0.16 -7.02 4.11
N ALA A 127 0.22 -6.53 2.87
CA ALA A 127 -0.81 -5.66 2.32
C ALA A 127 -2.18 -6.38 2.23
N TYR A 128 -2.22 -7.62 1.76
CA TYR A 128 -3.45 -8.41 1.71
C TYR A 128 -4.02 -8.69 3.10
N ALA A 129 -3.17 -9.09 4.06
CA ALA A 129 -3.56 -9.34 5.43
C ALA A 129 -4.08 -8.07 6.13
N HIS A 130 -3.46 -6.91 5.88
CA HIS A 130 -3.90 -5.60 6.38
C HIS A 130 -5.33 -5.28 5.92
N HIS A 131 -5.63 -5.42 4.63
CA HIS A 131 -6.97 -5.16 4.10
C HIS A 131 -8.00 -6.15 4.64
N SER A 132 -7.64 -7.42 4.80
CA SER A 132 -8.50 -8.44 5.41
C SER A 132 -8.81 -8.12 6.88
N ARG A 133 -7.79 -7.76 7.66
CA ARG A 133 -7.92 -7.35 9.07
C ARG A 133 -8.86 -6.16 9.21
N ASN A 134 -8.72 -5.16 8.33
CA ASN A 134 -9.59 -3.97 8.34
C ASN A 134 -11.08 -4.32 8.14
N LEU A 135 -11.38 -5.47 7.56
CA LEU A 135 -12.72 -6.04 7.39
C LEU A 135 -13.07 -7.09 8.47
N GLY A 136 -12.24 -7.26 9.49
CA GLY A 136 -12.48 -8.19 10.60
C GLY A 136 -12.02 -9.63 10.35
N PHE A 137 -11.25 -9.90 9.29
CA PHE A 137 -10.76 -11.23 8.95
C PHE A 137 -9.28 -11.38 9.33
N ARG A 138 -8.97 -12.43 10.07
CA ARG A 138 -7.62 -12.83 10.47
C ARG A 138 -7.47 -14.35 10.31
N ASP A 139 -6.24 -14.81 10.18
CA ASP A 139 -5.88 -16.23 10.11
C ASP A 139 -4.53 -16.45 10.81
N ASP A 140 -4.51 -17.34 11.78
CA ASP A 140 -3.34 -17.59 12.64
C ASP A 140 -2.15 -18.18 11.86
N GLU A 141 -2.41 -18.98 10.82
CA GLU A 141 -1.34 -19.53 9.98
C GLU A 141 -0.70 -18.43 9.14
N VAL A 142 -1.49 -17.50 8.61
CA VAL A 142 -1.00 -16.32 7.88
C VAL A 142 -0.20 -15.42 8.82
N SER A 143 -0.74 -15.10 10.01
CA SER A 143 -0.03 -14.30 11.02
C SER A 143 1.27 -14.97 11.46
N GLY A 144 1.25 -16.26 11.74
CA GLY A 144 2.43 -17.04 12.13
C GLY A 144 3.55 -17.03 11.09
N TRP A 145 3.19 -16.88 9.82
CA TRP A 145 4.16 -16.81 8.74
C TRP A 145 4.94 -15.50 8.66
N PHE A 146 4.42 -14.39 9.17
CA PHE A 146 5.21 -13.16 9.30
C PHE A 146 6.38 -13.37 10.26
N TYR A 147 6.16 -14.03 11.39
CA TYR A 147 7.23 -14.37 12.34
C TYR A 147 8.23 -15.36 11.71
N LYS A 148 7.72 -16.47 11.17
CA LYS A 148 8.57 -17.49 10.53
C LYS A 148 9.38 -16.88 9.40
N GLY A 149 8.75 -16.21 8.45
CA GLY A 149 9.41 -15.68 7.27
C GLY A 149 10.48 -14.65 7.60
N LEU A 150 10.19 -13.69 8.50
CA LEU A 150 11.17 -12.69 8.94
C LEU A 150 12.35 -13.33 9.67
N THR A 151 12.09 -14.34 10.51
CA THR A 151 13.15 -15.06 11.23
C THR A 151 14.02 -15.88 10.28
N GLU A 152 13.42 -16.56 9.29
CA GLU A 152 14.18 -17.34 8.30
C GLU A 152 15.04 -16.44 7.39
N ILE A 153 14.61 -15.21 7.08
CA ILE A 153 15.40 -14.22 6.35
C ILE A 153 16.73 -13.93 7.04
N ASN A 154 16.77 -13.97 8.37
CA ASN A 154 17.97 -13.74 9.18
C ASN A 154 18.88 -14.97 9.35
N LYS A 155 18.59 -16.08 8.69
CA LYS A 155 19.36 -17.31 8.77
C LYS A 155 20.14 -17.59 7.49
N LYS A 156 21.11 -18.47 7.61
CA LYS A 156 21.84 -19.00 6.45
C LYS A 156 21.12 -20.24 5.96
N HIS A 157 20.79 -20.26 4.69
CA HIS A 157 20.16 -21.39 4.01
C HIS A 157 20.91 -21.71 2.71
N THR A 158 20.86 -22.98 2.31
CA THR A 158 21.24 -23.42 0.97
C THR A 158 20.17 -22.97 -0.04
N VAL A 159 20.50 -23.00 -1.32
CA VAL A 159 19.55 -22.72 -2.42
C VAL A 159 18.30 -23.62 -2.29
N GLN A 160 18.50 -24.91 -1.99
CA GLN A 160 17.38 -25.86 -1.87
C GLN A 160 16.44 -25.51 -0.71
N GLU A 161 16.99 -25.17 0.46
CA GLU A 161 16.19 -24.75 1.63
C GLU A 161 15.43 -23.45 1.35
N TRP A 162 16.04 -22.47 0.64
CA TRP A 162 15.33 -21.27 0.22
C TRP A 162 14.17 -21.57 -0.73
N LEU A 163 14.34 -22.48 -1.68
CA LEU A 163 13.27 -22.87 -2.60
C LEU A 163 12.11 -23.54 -1.86
N GLU A 164 12.40 -24.41 -0.87
CA GLU A 164 11.38 -25.05 -0.04
C GLU A 164 10.60 -24.00 0.78
N LEU A 165 11.28 -23.04 1.42
CA LEU A 165 10.66 -21.94 2.14
C LEU A 165 9.76 -21.08 1.24
N ILE A 166 10.22 -20.74 0.03
CA ILE A 166 9.44 -19.94 -0.93
C ILE A 166 8.20 -20.72 -1.40
N MET A 167 8.30 -22.02 -1.64
CA MET A 167 7.16 -22.84 -2.01
C MET A 167 6.12 -22.94 -0.89
N GLU A 168 6.57 -23.12 0.34
CA GLU A 168 5.68 -23.10 1.51
C GLU A 168 5.03 -21.73 1.68
N PHE A 169 5.81 -20.64 1.60
CA PHE A 169 5.30 -19.27 1.60
C PHE A 169 4.23 -19.05 0.52
N GLY A 170 4.45 -19.55 -0.70
CA GLY A 170 3.50 -19.42 -1.80
C GLY A 170 2.13 -20.02 -1.45
N ARG A 171 2.08 -21.16 -0.77
CA ARG A 171 0.84 -21.78 -0.28
C ARG A 171 0.13 -20.89 0.75
N ILE A 172 0.89 -20.30 1.67
CA ILE A 172 0.33 -19.41 2.71
C ILE A 172 -0.15 -18.08 2.10
N ASN A 173 0.61 -17.53 1.17
CA ASN A 173 0.19 -16.31 0.47
C ASN A 173 -1.11 -16.55 -0.34
N PHE A 174 -1.27 -17.71 -0.96
CA PHE A 174 -2.53 -18.08 -1.61
C PHE A 174 -3.70 -18.12 -0.60
N LYS A 175 -3.49 -18.70 0.59
CA LYS A 175 -4.48 -18.68 1.68
C LYS A 175 -4.83 -17.24 2.11
N CYS A 176 -3.82 -16.36 2.22
CA CYS A 176 -4.04 -14.94 2.52
C CYS A 176 -4.86 -14.23 1.43
N MET A 177 -4.60 -14.52 0.15
CA MET A 177 -5.40 -13.99 -0.97
C MET A 177 -6.86 -14.46 -0.91
N GLN A 178 -7.10 -15.74 -0.60
CA GLN A 178 -8.47 -16.27 -0.40
C GLN A 178 -9.17 -15.58 0.78
N MET A 179 -8.45 -15.31 1.87
CA MET A 179 -8.98 -14.57 3.01
C MET A 179 -9.42 -13.16 2.60
N LEU A 180 -8.60 -12.44 1.82
CA LEU A 180 -8.95 -11.11 1.32
C LEU A 180 -10.15 -11.15 0.38
N ASP A 181 -10.21 -12.10 -0.55
CA ASP A 181 -11.36 -12.28 -1.43
C ASP A 181 -12.65 -12.53 -0.64
N THR A 182 -12.57 -13.41 0.36
CA THR A 182 -13.70 -13.68 1.26
C THR A 182 -14.12 -12.43 2.04
N ALA A 183 -13.16 -11.66 2.56
CA ALA A 183 -13.43 -10.43 3.31
C ALA A 183 -14.13 -9.38 2.44
N ASN A 184 -13.61 -9.13 1.25
CA ASN A 184 -14.16 -8.17 0.30
C ASN A 184 -15.56 -8.59 -0.19
N THR A 185 -15.75 -9.86 -0.56
CA THR A 185 -17.03 -10.34 -1.05
C THR A 185 -18.08 -10.42 0.04
N ALA A 186 -17.70 -10.72 1.28
CA ALA A 186 -18.61 -10.64 2.44
C ALA A 186 -19.06 -9.20 2.73
N ALA A 187 -18.14 -8.23 2.63
CA ALA A 187 -18.42 -6.83 2.93
C ALA A 187 -19.19 -6.11 1.81
N TYR A 188 -18.85 -6.38 0.56
CA TYR A 188 -19.31 -5.57 -0.59
C TYR A 188 -20.08 -6.36 -1.65
N GLY A 189 -20.24 -7.66 -1.47
CA GLY A 189 -20.87 -8.59 -2.42
C GLY A 189 -19.91 -9.07 -3.50
N THR A 190 -20.29 -10.11 -4.22
CA THR A 190 -19.50 -10.67 -5.33
C THR A 190 -19.41 -9.68 -6.48
N PRO A 191 -18.20 -9.36 -6.99
CA PRO A 191 -18.03 -8.44 -8.10
C PRO A 191 -18.77 -8.95 -9.37
N VAL A 192 -19.37 -8.02 -10.09
CA VAL A 192 -20.04 -8.29 -11.36
C VAL A 192 -19.49 -7.39 -12.47
N PRO A 193 -19.48 -7.84 -13.73
CA PRO A 193 -19.09 -7.00 -14.85
C PRO A 193 -19.86 -5.69 -14.85
N THR A 194 -19.15 -4.57 -14.89
CA THR A 194 -19.74 -3.24 -14.74
C THR A 194 -19.12 -2.28 -15.76
N LYS A 195 -19.98 -1.53 -16.46
CA LYS A 195 -19.52 -0.39 -17.27
C LYS A 195 -19.18 0.76 -16.34
N VAL A 196 -17.97 1.29 -16.45
CA VAL A 196 -17.48 2.42 -15.66
C VAL A 196 -17.39 3.63 -16.57
N ASN A 197 -18.02 4.73 -16.13
CA ASN A 197 -17.93 6.00 -16.84
C ASN A 197 -16.54 6.63 -16.65
N THR A 198 -16.01 7.24 -17.69
CA THR A 198 -14.73 7.96 -17.65
C THR A 198 -14.90 9.48 -17.84
N ASP A 199 -16.13 9.94 -18.09
CA ASP A 199 -16.44 11.37 -18.13
C ASP A 199 -16.53 11.95 -16.72
N ILE A 200 -15.92 13.11 -16.51
CA ILE A 200 -15.94 13.81 -15.23
C ILE A 200 -17.06 14.85 -15.27
N LYS A 201 -18.01 14.71 -14.37
CA LYS A 201 -19.15 15.64 -14.24
C LYS A 201 -18.68 16.98 -13.64
N LYS A 202 -19.32 18.05 -14.04
CA LYS A 202 -19.17 19.38 -13.42
C LYS A 202 -19.51 19.32 -11.93
N GLY A 203 -18.90 20.22 -11.15
CA GLY A 203 -19.16 20.36 -9.73
C GLY A 203 -18.12 19.64 -8.85
N PRO A 204 -18.27 19.69 -7.53
CA PRO A 204 -17.30 19.15 -6.58
C PRO A 204 -17.10 17.64 -6.77
N PHE A 205 -15.84 17.20 -6.68
CA PHE A 205 -15.52 15.78 -6.72
C PHE A 205 -14.25 15.46 -5.90
N ILE A 206 -14.07 14.19 -5.58
CA ILE A 206 -12.88 13.63 -4.95
C ILE A 206 -12.39 12.48 -5.81
N VAL A 207 -11.07 12.39 -6.01
CA VAL A 207 -10.42 11.23 -6.66
C VAL A 207 -9.83 10.32 -5.59
N VAL A 208 -10.09 9.01 -5.69
CA VAL A 208 -9.58 8.01 -4.76
C VAL A 208 -8.66 7.04 -5.51
N SER A 209 -7.41 6.97 -5.09
CA SER A 209 -6.39 6.08 -5.67
C SER A 209 -5.88 5.08 -4.63
N GLY A 210 -5.41 3.93 -5.07
CA GLY A 210 -4.91 2.85 -4.22
C GLY A 210 -5.80 1.61 -4.27
N HIS A 211 -5.91 0.87 -3.15
CA HIS A 211 -6.56 -0.45 -3.13
C HIS A 211 -7.53 -0.63 -1.95
N ASP A 212 -7.58 0.30 -0.97
CA ASP A 212 -8.38 0.10 0.24
C ASP A 212 -9.87 0.36 -0.02
N LEU A 213 -10.65 -0.73 -0.13
CA LEU A 213 -12.09 -0.66 -0.35
C LEU A 213 -12.86 -0.18 0.89
N ARG A 214 -12.30 -0.36 2.10
CA ARG A 214 -12.92 0.14 3.33
C ARG A 214 -12.87 1.66 3.39
N ASP A 215 -11.73 2.26 3.05
CA ASP A 215 -11.59 3.71 2.98
C ASP A 215 -12.55 4.31 1.95
N LEU A 216 -12.63 3.69 0.78
CA LEU A 216 -13.60 4.10 -0.24
C LEU A 216 -15.05 3.97 0.26
N ALA A 217 -15.41 2.88 0.93
CA ALA A 217 -16.75 2.67 1.47
C ALA A 217 -17.12 3.72 2.53
N GLN A 218 -16.20 4.03 3.44
CA GLN A 218 -16.39 5.07 4.46
C GLN A 218 -16.53 6.46 3.83
N LEU A 219 -15.71 6.78 2.83
CA LEU A 219 -15.82 8.04 2.10
C LEU A 219 -17.16 8.15 1.36
N LEU A 220 -17.59 7.08 0.69
CA LEU A 220 -18.89 7.05 0.00
C LEU A 220 -20.05 7.29 0.98
N ALA A 221 -20.04 6.62 2.13
CA ALA A 221 -21.05 6.83 3.15
C ALA A 221 -21.07 8.28 3.69
N GLN A 222 -19.90 8.88 3.89
CA GLN A 222 -19.79 10.25 4.41
C GLN A 222 -20.07 11.34 3.37
N THR A 223 -20.02 11.01 2.08
CA THR A 223 -20.31 11.97 0.99
C THR A 223 -21.72 11.84 0.43
N GLU A 224 -22.50 10.85 0.89
CA GLU A 224 -23.88 10.64 0.44
C GLU A 224 -24.74 11.89 0.69
N GLY A 225 -25.44 12.35 -0.35
CA GLY A 225 -26.30 13.54 -0.29
C GLY A 225 -25.59 14.90 -0.22
N LYS A 226 -24.24 14.93 -0.26
CA LYS A 226 -23.47 16.19 -0.16
C LYS A 226 -23.18 16.87 -1.50
N GLY A 227 -23.68 16.33 -2.62
CA GLY A 227 -23.45 16.90 -3.97
C GLY A 227 -22.01 16.77 -4.47
N ILE A 228 -21.27 15.80 -3.94
CA ILE A 228 -19.87 15.51 -4.33
C ILE A 228 -19.85 14.20 -5.12
N ASN A 229 -19.19 14.19 -6.26
CA ASN A 229 -18.93 12.97 -7.01
C ASN A 229 -17.62 12.32 -6.57
N ILE A 230 -17.58 10.99 -6.50
CA ILE A 230 -16.38 10.22 -6.22
C ILE A 230 -15.93 9.51 -7.50
N TYR A 231 -14.66 9.64 -7.82
CA TYR A 231 -14.01 8.96 -8.93
C TYR A 231 -12.88 8.08 -8.42
N THR A 232 -12.84 6.84 -8.87
CA THR A 232 -11.67 5.98 -8.67
C THR A 232 -10.54 6.41 -9.61
N HIS A 233 -9.32 6.03 -9.29
CA HIS A 233 -8.15 6.22 -10.15
C HIS A 233 -7.30 4.96 -10.12
N SER A 234 -6.76 4.58 -11.28
CA SER A 234 -5.79 3.50 -11.43
C SER A 234 -6.30 2.17 -10.84
N GLU A 235 -5.58 1.59 -9.89
CA GLU A 235 -5.84 0.28 -9.28
C GLU A 235 -7.13 0.22 -8.44
N MET A 236 -7.78 1.36 -8.18
CA MET A 236 -9.09 1.39 -7.50
C MET A 236 -10.26 1.11 -8.47
N LEU A 237 -10.04 1.09 -9.77
CA LEU A 237 -11.07 0.84 -10.79
C LEU A 237 -11.93 -0.43 -10.51
N PRO A 238 -11.38 -1.58 -10.06
CA PRO A 238 -12.18 -2.78 -9.78
C PRO A 238 -13.26 -2.58 -8.71
N ALA A 239 -13.18 -1.54 -7.87
CA ALA A 239 -14.19 -1.22 -6.86
C ALA A 239 -15.60 -1.09 -7.45
N HIS A 240 -15.72 -0.61 -8.69
CA HIS A 240 -17.00 -0.49 -9.39
C HIS A 240 -17.72 -1.84 -9.66
N GLY A 241 -17.00 -2.95 -9.58
CA GLY A 241 -17.58 -4.28 -9.70
C GLY A 241 -18.42 -4.72 -8.49
N TYR A 242 -18.12 -4.16 -7.31
CA TYR A 242 -18.75 -4.58 -6.05
C TYR A 242 -20.13 -3.95 -5.85
N PRO A 243 -21.23 -4.76 -5.72
CA PRO A 243 -22.59 -4.23 -5.53
C PRO A 243 -22.74 -3.29 -4.35
N GLY A 244 -22.06 -3.59 -3.22
CA GLY A 244 -22.08 -2.79 -2.00
C GLY A 244 -21.46 -1.41 -2.14
N LEU A 245 -20.55 -1.20 -3.09
CA LEU A 245 -19.95 0.10 -3.38
C LEU A 245 -20.70 0.83 -4.51
N LYS A 246 -21.02 0.14 -5.60
CA LYS A 246 -21.71 0.78 -6.72
C LYS A 246 -23.17 1.15 -6.46
N LYS A 247 -23.73 0.74 -5.30
CA LYS A 247 -25.05 1.22 -4.86
C LYS A 247 -25.11 2.74 -4.63
N TYR A 248 -23.95 3.37 -4.39
CA TYR A 248 -23.85 4.81 -4.23
C TYR A 248 -23.82 5.49 -5.60
N PRO A 249 -24.88 6.26 -5.98
CA PRO A 249 -24.99 6.84 -7.32
C PRO A 249 -23.93 7.91 -7.60
N HIS A 250 -23.31 8.48 -6.55
CA HIS A 250 -22.23 9.45 -6.65
C HIS A 250 -20.83 8.81 -6.75
N LEU A 251 -20.69 7.47 -6.72
CA LEU A 251 -19.52 6.77 -7.26
C LEU A 251 -19.62 6.85 -8.80
N ALA A 252 -19.19 7.98 -9.35
CA ALA A 252 -19.59 8.45 -10.67
C ALA A 252 -18.80 7.83 -11.83
N GLY A 253 -17.58 7.36 -11.56
CA GLY A 253 -16.74 6.79 -12.60
C GLY A 253 -15.26 6.69 -12.21
N ASN A 254 -14.40 6.58 -13.22
CA ASN A 254 -12.95 6.52 -13.06
C ASN A 254 -12.28 7.76 -13.67
N PHE A 255 -11.35 8.35 -12.92
CA PHE A 255 -10.54 9.49 -13.34
C PHE A 255 -9.19 8.99 -13.88
N GLY A 256 -8.81 9.46 -15.04
CA GLY A 256 -7.48 9.16 -15.60
C GLY A 256 -7.26 7.69 -15.97
N THR A 257 -6.00 7.29 -15.96
CA THR A 257 -5.54 5.99 -16.46
C THR A 257 -4.77 5.21 -15.37
N ALA A 258 -3.48 4.98 -15.59
CA ALA A 258 -2.63 4.22 -14.68
C ALA A 258 -1.80 5.13 -13.77
N TRP A 259 -1.34 4.60 -12.65
CA TRP A 259 -0.58 5.34 -11.63
C TRP A 259 0.65 6.09 -12.18
N GLN A 260 1.29 5.60 -13.23
CA GLN A 260 2.44 6.27 -13.88
C GLN A 260 2.09 7.62 -14.45
N SER A 261 0.82 7.84 -14.79
CA SER A 261 0.31 9.08 -15.39
C SER A 261 -0.09 10.15 -14.37
N GLN A 262 -0.06 9.85 -13.07
CA GLN A 262 -0.53 10.73 -11.99
C GLN A 262 -0.03 12.18 -12.12
N GLN A 263 1.27 12.36 -12.38
CA GLN A 263 1.87 13.69 -12.45
C GLN A 263 1.30 14.57 -13.57
N LYS A 264 0.82 13.95 -14.64
CA LYS A 264 0.17 14.62 -15.77
C LYS A 264 -1.33 14.77 -15.54
N GLU A 265 -1.96 13.73 -15.03
CA GLU A 265 -3.42 13.66 -14.87
C GLU A 265 -3.92 14.54 -13.72
N PHE A 266 -3.12 14.72 -12.66
CA PHE A 266 -3.48 15.57 -11.53
C PHE A 266 -2.99 17.02 -11.66
N GLU A 267 -2.32 17.38 -12.77
CA GLU A 267 -1.88 18.76 -12.99
C GLU A 267 -3.08 19.70 -12.97
N ASP A 268 -3.01 20.70 -12.07
CA ASP A 268 -4.08 21.72 -11.87
C ASP A 268 -5.48 21.13 -11.64
N ILE A 269 -5.58 19.93 -11.06
CA ILE A 269 -6.86 19.31 -10.74
C ILE A 269 -7.64 20.16 -9.70
N PRO A 270 -8.90 20.56 -9.98
CA PRO A 270 -9.71 21.34 -9.05
C PRO A 270 -10.45 20.45 -8.04
N ALA A 271 -9.77 19.43 -7.53
CA ALA A 271 -10.36 18.45 -6.60
C ALA A 271 -9.28 17.86 -5.71
N PRO A 272 -9.61 17.43 -4.48
CA PRO A 272 -8.69 16.68 -3.66
C PRO A 272 -8.55 15.24 -4.16
N VAL A 273 -7.35 14.68 -3.90
CA VAL A 273 -7.00 13.29 -4.23
C VAL A 273 -6.64 12.57 -2.94
N LEU A 274 -7.31 11.44 -2.69
CA LEU A 274 -7.06 10.56 -1.55
C LEU A 274 -6.25 9.34 -2.00
N PHE A 275 -5.08 9.15 -1.40
CA PHE A 275 -4.29 7.95 -1.56
C PHE A 275 -4.52 7.02 -0.37
N THR A 276 -5.06 5.84 -0.64
CA THR A 276 -5.40 4.83 0.37
C THR A 276 -4.31 3.79 0.56
N THR A 277 -3.52 3.54 -0.48
CA THR A 277 -2.36 2.64 -0.49
C THR A 277 -1.34 3.10 -1.55
N ASN A 278 -0.39 2.21 -1.92
CA ASN A 278 0.43 2.39 -3.12
C ASN A 278 -0.52 2.59 -4.35
N CYS A 279 -0.17 3.13 -5.42
CA CYS A 279 1.08 3.55 -6.00
C CYS A 279 1.23 5.09 -5.94
N LEU A 280 1.97 5.60 -5.00
CA LEU A 280 2.29 7.02 -4.97
C LEU A 280 3.39 7.35 -5.97
N MET A 281 3.22 8.50 -6.62
CA MET A 281 4.28 9.15 -7.40
C MET A 281 4.70 10.46 -6.73
N PRO A 282 5.92 10.95 -6.96
CA PRO A 282 6.31 12.27 -6.48
C PRO A 282 5.31 13.33 -6.97
N TRP A 283 4.83 14.13 -6.04
CA TRP A 283 3.85 15.18 -6.34
C TRP A 283 4.48 16.36 -7.08
N ARG A 284 3.64 17.15 -7.79
CA ARG A 284 3.98 18.44 -8.36
C ARG A 284 3.32 19.58 -7.57
N LYS A 285 3.94 20.76 -7.59
CA LYS A 285 3.43 21.95 -6.88
C LYS A 285 1.99 22.31 -7.27
N SER A 286 1.59 22.05 -8.51
CA SER A 286 0.28 22.38 -9.05
C SER A 286 -0.89 21.65 -8.36
N TYR A 287 -0.63 20.53 -7.65
CA TYR A 287 -1.67 19.76 -6.95
C TYR A 287 -1.28 19.28 -5.56
N LYS A 288 -0.07 19.61 -5.04
CA LYS A 288 0.39 19.17 -3.72
C LYS A 288 -0.64 19.42 -2.63
N ASP A 289 -1.21 20.62 -2.61
CA ASP A 289 -2.12 21.03 -1.53
C ASP A 289 -3.47 20.31 -1.57
N ASN A 290 -3.76 19.63 -2.68
CA ASN A 290 -4.97 18.84 -2.88
C ASN A 290 -4.80 17.37 -2.45
N LEU A 291 -3.58 16.95 -2.06
CA LEU A 291 -3.30 15.55 -1.72
C LEU A 291 -3.64 15.23 -0.26
N TYR A 292 -4.13 14.02 -0.06
CA TYR A 292 -4.39 13.39 1.23
C TYR A 292 -3.91 11.94 1.21
N THR A 293 -3.43 11.46 2.34
CA THR A 293 -3.03 10.06 2.55
C THR A 293 -3.78 9.47 3.73
N THR A 294 -3.85 8.15 3.81
CA THR A 294 -4.42 7.41 4.94
C THR A 294 -3.60 6.18 5.29
N SER A 295 -3.86 5.57 6.45
CA SER A 295 -3.31 4.26 6.84
C SER A 295 -1.78 4.26 6.86
N VAL A 296 -1.13 3.31 6.21
CA VAL A 296 0.35 3.20 6.14
C VAL A 296 0.96 4.05 5.02
N VAL A 297 0.14 4.73 4.25
CA VAL A 297 0.58 5.59 3.15
C VAL A 297 1.04 6.93 3.70
N GLY A 298 2.19 7.39 3.30
CA GLY A 298 2.73 8.67 3.77
C GLY A 298 3.62 9.37 2.79
N TYR A 299 3.60 10.69 2.87
CA TYR A 299 4.55 11.57 2.19
C TYR A 299 4.79 12.78 3.09
N GLU A 300 6.05 13.27 3.16
CA GLU A 300 6.33 14.47 3.95
C GLU A 300 5.49 15.65 3.46
N ASP A 301 4.98 16.42 4.42
CA ASP A 301 4.14 17.60 4.19
C ASP A 301 2.80 17.36 3.45
N ILE A 302 2.35 16.12 3.34
CA ILE A 302 1.01 15.80 2.81
C ILE A 302 0.05 15.54 3.97
N LYS A 303 -1.15 16.07 3.86
CA LYS A 303 -2.21 15.88 4.86
C LYS A 303 -2.52 14.41 5.02
N HIS A 304 -2.52 13.92 6.26
CA HIS A 304 -2.83 12.54 6.58
C HIS A 304 -4.14 12.45 7.34
N ILE A 305 -4.97 11.46 7.02
CA ILE A 305 -6.23 11.17 7.70
C ILE A 305 -6.03 9.91 8.52
N GLU A 306 -5.90 10.09 9.83
CA GLU A 306 -5.75 8.99 10.78
C GLU A 306 -7.08 8.24 10.98
N GLY A 307 -6.98 6.95 11.31
CA GLY A 307 -8.10 6.15 11.79
C GLY A 307 -8.16 6.14 13.32
N ASP A 308 -9.35 5.94 13.86
CA ASP A 308 -9.51 5.61 15.28
C ASP A 308 -9.04 4.17 15.58
N GLU A 309 -9.14 3.73 16.83
CA GLU A 309 -8.77 2.37 17.27
C GLU A 309 -9.53 1.23 16.55
N HIS A 310 -10.67 1.56 15.94
CA HIS A 310 -11.49 0.65 15.15
C HIS A 310 -11.26 0.81 13.64
N GLY A 311 -10.34 1.70 13.23
CA GLY A 311 -10.04 2.02 11.83
C GLY A 311 -11.12 2.85 11.13
N ASN A 312 -12.00 3.53 11.88
CA ASN A 312 -12.92 4.49 11.30
C ASN A 312 -12.19 5.81 11.07
N LYS A 313 -12.46 6.45 9.94
CA LYS A 313 -11.80 7.68 9.52
C LYS A 313 -12.80 8.79 9.35
N ASP A 314 -12.43 10.00 9.79
CA ASP A 314 -13.20 11.20 9.54
C ASP A 314 -12.70 11.87 8.25
N PHE A 315 -13.49 11.75 7.19
CA PHE A 315 -13.21 12.37 5.90
C PHE A 315 -13.73 13.81 5.77
N THR A 316 -14.23 14.42 6.85
CA THR A 316 -14.70 15.83 6.83
C THR A 316 -13.68 16.79 6.20
N PRO A 317 -12.37 16.72 6.51
CA PRO A 317 -11.39 17.67 5.94
C PRO A 317 -11.29 17.61 4.41
N ILE A 318 -11.31 16.42 3.81
CA ILE A 318 -11.24 16.26 2.35
C ILE A 318 -12.58 16.61 1.68
N ILE A 319 -13.71 16.34 2.35
CA ILE A 319 -15.07 16.67 1.91
C ILE A 319 -15.21 18.20 1.81
N GLU A 320 -14.88 18.92 2.88
CA GLU A 320 -14.92 20.38 2.89
C GLU A 320 -13.97 20.99 1.87
N HIS A 321 -12.82 20.37 1.66
CA HIS A 321 -11.87 20.80 0.63
C HIS A 321 -12.44 20.64 -0.77
N ALA A 322 -13.12 19.54 -1.07
CA ALA A 322 -13.78 19.34 -2.37
C ALA A 322 -14.88 20.38 -2.63
N LEU A 323 -15.71 20.67 -1.62
CA LEU A 323 -16.75 21.70 -1.71
C LEU A 323 -16.16 23.10 -1.94
N ARG A 324 -15.05 23.43 -1.28
CA ARG A 324 -14.37 24.72 -1.44
C ARG A 324 -13.73 24.88 -2.82
N LEU A 325 -13.16 23.83 -3.39
CA LEU A 325 -12.56 23.83 -4.72
C LEU A 325 -13.63 23.92 -5.82
N GLY A 326 -14.81 23.35 -5.60
CA GLY A 326 -15.95 23.45 -6.50
C GLY A 326 -15.90 22.56 -7.74
N GLY A 327 -14.77 21.94 -8.03
CA GLY A 327 -14.61 21.05 -9.19
C GLY A 327 -14.56 21.77 -10.55
N TYR A 328 -14.89 21.04 -11.62
CA TYR A 328 -14.95 21.61 -12.96
C TYR A 328 -16.25 22.37 -13.21
N GLU A 329 -16.17 23.48 -13.97
CA GLU A 329 -17.35 24.28 -14.34
C GLU A 329 -18.23 23.60 -15.40
N HIS A 330 -17.65 22.69 -16.20
CA HIS A 330 -18.32 21.92 -17.25
C HIS A 330 -17.92 20.45 -17.20
N ASP A 331 -18.80 19.58 -17.71
CA ASP A 331 -18.47 18.16 -17.89
C ASP A 331 -17.22 18.02 -18.76
N ARG A 332 -16.32 17.12 -18.39
CA ARG A 332 -15.12 16.80 -19.16
C ARG A 332 -15.18 15.36 -19.66
N SER A 333 -15.03 15.19 -20.95
CA SER A 333 -14.81 13.88 -21.55
C SER A 333 -13.35 13.48 -21.35
N CYS A 334 -13.11 12.35 -20.70
CA CYS A 334 -11.78 11.79 -20.56
C CYS A 334 -11.45 11.01 -21.84
N LEU A 335 -10.60 11.58 -22.69
CA LEU A 335 -10.00 10.83 -23.80
C LEU A 335 -8.99 9.83 -23.20
N LEU A 336 -9.45 8.61 -22.95
CA LEU A 336 -8.56 7.50 -22.67
C LEU A 336 -7.74 7.21 -23.92
N TYR A 337 -6.48 7.64 -23.92
CA TYR A 337 -5.51 7.07 -24.83
C TYR A 337 -5.22 5.64 -24.39
N THR A 338 -5.99 4.71 -24.90
CA THR A 338 -5.58 3.31 -24.88
C THR A 338 -4.36 3.20 -25.78
N SER A 339 -3.17 2.96 -25.23
CA SER A 339 -2.07 2.54 -26.10
C SER A 339 -2.54 1.26 -26.80
N PRO A 340 -2.39 1.16 -28.14
CA PRO A 340 -2.78 -0.07 -28.84
C PRO A 340 -2.07 -1.24 -28.19
N SER A 341 -2.84 -2.28 -27.87
CA SER A 341 -2.27 -3.56 -27.42
C SER A 341 -1.22 -4.00 -28.45
N PRO A 342 -0.14 -4.69 -28.04
CA PRO A 342 0.79 -5.30 -28.98
C PRO A 342 0.09 -6.16 -30.03
N ARG A 343 -1.13 -6.65 -29.75
CA ARG A 343 -1.98 -7.39 -30.71
C ARG A 343 -2.65 -6.50 -31.77
N ASP A 344 -2.74 -5.19 -31.53
CA ASP A 344 -3.37 -4.25 -32.46
C ASP A 344 -2.36 -3.70 -33.50
N ARG A 345 -1.13 -4.23 -33.52
CA ARG A 345 -0.05 -3.85 -34.43
C ARG A 345 0.10 -4.82 -35.62
N THR A 346 -0.86 -5.70 -35.86
CA THR A 346 -0.87 -6.60 -37.03
C THR A 346 -1.77 -6.10 -38.13
#